data_bc2dbba0227bda2920973603738852cf
#
_entry.id   bc2dbba0227bda2920973603738852cf
#
_cell.length_a   1.000
_cell.length_b   1.000
_cell.length_c   1.000
_cell.angle_alpha   90.00
_cell.angle_beta   90.00
_cell.angle_gamma   90.00
#
_symmetry.space_group_name_H-M   'P 1'
#
loop_
_entity.id
_entity.type
_entity.pdbx_description
1 polymer ?
#
loop_
_entity_poly.entity_id
_entity_poly.type
_entity_poly.pdbx_seq_one_letter_code
_entity_poly.pdbx_strand_id
1 'polypeptide(L)'
;MLAGDALLNYAFETACRSFAMAEEELGVLPRCAKAMTILAQKAGIYGMIGGQTADTEAEELPEEKVTQELLLYIHENKTAALIQSSMMIGAVLAGASDEQLQRLEKIGTCIGLAFQIQDDILDITSSLEVLGKQTGSDLKNHKVTYVSLNGMEHSVKEVRRLSEEAISGLSSIACEKGGAGRNEFLEILVDDLITRKK
;
A
#
# COMPACT_ATOMS: atom_id res chain seq x y z
N MET A 1 -2.70 18.57 -12.33
CA MET A 1 -3.71 17.64 -12.83
C MET A 1 -3.20 16.86 -14.06
N LEU A 2 -3.06 17.43 -15.23
CA LEU A 2 -2.69 16.70 -16.47
C LEU A 2 -1.41 15.86 -16.40
N ALA A 3 -0.41 16.24 -15.60
CA ALA A 3 0.81 15.44 -15.42
C ALA A 3 0.52 14.10 -14.69
N GLY A 4 -0.36 14.11 -13.69
CA GLY A 4 -0.81 12.90 -13.00
C GLY A 4 -1.61 11.99 -13.93
N ASP A 5 -2.53 12.56 -14.70
CA ASP A 5 -3.34 11.84 -15.69
C ASP A 5 -2.43 11.18 -16.76
N ALA A 6 -1.42 11.93 -17.23
CA ALA A 6 -0.45 11.42 -18.19
C ALA A 6 0.39 10.27 -17.63
N LEU A 7 0.84 10.36 -16.37
CA LEU A 7 1.61 9.29 -15.72
C LEU A 7 0.76 8.05 -15.50
N LEU A 8 -0.49 8.19 -15.07
CA LEU A 8 -1.39 7.06 -14.90
C LEU A 8 -1.67 6.38 -16.25
N ASN A 9 -1.98 7.15 -17.31
CA ASN A 9 -2.17 6.61 -18.65
C ASN A 9 -0.91 5.91 -19.17
N TYR A 10 0.27 6.49 -18.94
CA TYR A 10 1.54 5.91 -19.36
C TYR A 10 1.88 4.62 -18.61
N ALA A 11 1.45 4.48 -17.36
CA ALA A 11 1.55 3.21 -16.63
C ALA A 11 0.75 2.10 -17.32
N PHE A 12 -0.50 2.38 -17.75
CA PHE A 12 -1.31 1.43 -18.51
C PHE A 12 -0.72 1.13 -19.89
N GLU A 13 -0.26 2.14 -20.63
CA GLU A 13 0.44 1.96 -21.90
C GLU A 13 1.63 1.04 -21.77
N THR A 14 2.44 1.24 -20.72
CA THR A 14 3.61 0.41 -20.44
C THR A 14 3.23 -1.01 -20.09
N ALA A 15 2.21 -1.20 -19.24
CA ALA A 15 1.72 -2.51 -18.86
C ALA A 15 1.13 -3.28 -20.05
N CYS A 16 0.45 -2.61 -21.00
CA CYS A 16 -0.08 -3.22 -22.21
C CYS A 16 0.99 -3.84 -23.11
N ARG A 17 2.25 -3.40 -23.03
CA ARG A 17 3.36 -4.00 -23.79
C ARG A 17 3.60 -5.47 -23.40
N SER A 18 3.19 -5.87 -22.19
CA SER A 18 3.27 -7.26 -21.74
C SER A 18 2.48 -8.22 -22.61
N PHE A 19 1.41 -7.78 -23.28
CA PHE A 19 0.61 -8.61 -24.16
C PHE A 19 1.40 -9.07 -25.40
N ALA A 20 2.16 -8.16 -26.03
CA ALA A 20 3.02 -8.51 -27.15
C ALA A 20 4.13 -9.49 -26.77
N MET A 21 4.69 -9.35 -25.55
CA MET A 21 5.69 -10.30 -25.03
C MET A 21 5.11 -11.67 -24.70
N ALA A 22 3.81 -11.73 -24.38
CA ALA A 22 3.11 -12.96 -23.99
C ALA A 22 2.69 -13.83 -25.17
N GLU A 23 2.71 -13.33 -26.41
CA GLU A 23 2.32 -14.08 -27.61
C GLU A 23 3.27 -15.26 -27.91
N GLU A 24 4.52 -15.17 -27.45
CA GLU A 24 5.54 -16.18 -27.68
C GLU A 24 5.50 -17.35 -26.67
N GLU A 25 4.75 -17.24 -25.57
CA GLU A 25 4.76 -18.22 -24.48
C GLU A 25 3.36 -18.67 -24.07
N LEU A 26 3.09 -19.98 -24.24
CA LEU A 26 1.81 -20.60 -23.89
C LEU A 26 1.45 -20.40 -22.42
N GLY A 27 0.27 -19.81 -22.16
CA GLY A 27 -0.28 -19.63 -20.82
C GLY A 27 0.14 -18.32 -20.12
N VAL A 28 0.97 -17.47 -20.73
CA VAL A 28 1.35 -16.17 -20.16
C VAL A 28 0.27 -15.11 -20.42
N LEU A 29 -0.39 -15.14 -21.57
CA LEU A 29 -1.44 -14.17 -21.92
C LEU A 29 -2.56 -14.05 -20.88
N PRO A 30 -3.15 -15.15 -20.35
CA PRO A 30 -4.14 -15.05 -19.27
C PRO A 30 -3.60 -14.40 -18.00
N ARG A 31 -2.32 -14.62 -17.68
CA ARG A 31 -1.67 -14.00 -16.52
C ARG A 31 -1.50 -12.49 -16.73
N CYS A 32 -1.08 -12.05 -17.94
CA CYS A 32 -1.01 -10.64 -18.30
C CYS A 32 -2.38 -9.97 -18.20
N ALA A 33 -3.45 -10.62 -18.73
CA ALA A 33 -4.80 -10.10 -18.63
C ALA A 33 -5.26 -9.94 -17.18
N LYS A 34 -4.97 -10.92 -16.32
CA LYS A 34 -5.29 -10.86 -14.89
C LYS A 34 -4.47 -9.77 -14.18
N ALA A 35 -3.19 -9.63 -14.49
CA ALA A 35 -2.32 -8.57 -13.97
C ALA A 35 -2.86 -7.17 -14.34
N MET A 36 -3.28 -6.97 -15.58
CA MET A 36 -3.91 -5.73 -16.02
C MET A 36 -5.22 -5.44 -15.29
N THR A 37 -6.04 -6.46 -15.06
CA THR A 37 -7.28 -6.31 -14.28
C THR A 37 -6.98 -5.84 -12.85
N ILE A 38 -5.99 -6.43 -12.18
CA ILE A 38 -5.55 -6.03 -10.84
C ILE A 38 -5.07 -4.58 -10.85
N LEU A 39 -4.21 -4.20 -11.81
CA LEU A 39 -3.72 -2.82 -11.94
C LEU A 39 -4.88 -1.84 -12.07
N ALA A 40 -5.83 -2.13 -12.97
CA ALA A 40 -6.97 -1.27 -13.24
C ALA A 40 -7.89 -1.10 -12.01
N GLN A 41 -8.17 -2.19 -11.31
CA GLN A 41 -9.02 -2.16 -10.12
C GLN A 41 -8.36 -1.41 -8.96
N LYS A 42 -7.09 -1.73 -8.68
CA LYS A 42 -6.36 -1.16 -7.52
C LYS A 42 -5.95 0.29 -7.72
N ALA A 43 -5.68 0.73 -8.97
CA ALA A 43 -5.43 2.14 -9.28
C ALA A 43 -6.72 2.94 -9.48
N GLY A 44 -7.85 2.28 -9.72
CA GLY A 44 -9.12 2.86 -10.13
C GLY A 44 -9.96 3.44 -8.99
N ILE A 45 -11.26 3.66 -9.31
CA ILE A 45 -12.24 4.27 -8.40
C ILE A 45 -12.57 3.43 -7.17
N TYR A 46 -12.32 2.11 -7.22
CA TYR A 46 -12.45 1.19 -6.09
C TYR A 46 -11.12 0.90 -5.39
N GLY A 47 -10.10 1.71 -5.66
CA GLY A 47 -8.77 1.63 -5.07
C GLY A 47 -8.20 3.03 -4.88
N MET A 48 -7.01 3.29 -5.43
CA MET A 48 -6.23 4.50 -5.16
C MET A 48 -7.00 5.80 -5.46
N ILE A 49 -7.69 5.90 -6.60
CA ILE A 49 -8.47 7.10 -6.95
C ILE A 49 -9.61 7.30 -5.95
N GLY A 50 -10.35 6.24 -5.59
CA GLY A 50 -11.43 6.32 -4.60
C GLY A 50 -10.92 6.73 -3.22
N GLY A 51 -9.79 6.16 -2.79
CA GLY A 51 -9.14 6.54 -1.54
C GLY A 51 -8.66 8.00 -1.52
N GLN A 52 -8.08 8.48 -2.64
CA GLN A 52 -7.68 9.88 -2.77
C GLN A 52 -8.89 10.84 -2.78
N THR A 53 -9.99 10.44 -3.41
CA THR A 53 -11.24 11.23 -3.39
C THR A 53 -11.75 11.35 -1.96
N ALA A 54 -11.85 10.24 -1.24
CA ALA A 54 -12.27 10.24 0.16
C ALA A 54 -11.34 11.06 1.08
N ASP A 55 -10.02 11.03 0.84
CA ASP A 55 -9.06 11.86 1.57
C ASP A 55 -9.31 13.35 1.34
N THR A 56 -9.54 13.75 0.08
CA THR A 56 -9.85 15.16 -0.26
C THR A 56 -11.19 15.61 0.34
N GLU A 57 -12.21 14.76 0.28
CA GLU A 57 -13.51 15.05 0.90
C GLU A 57 -13.41 15.13 2.44
N ALA A 58 -12.58 14.30 3.05
CA ALA A 58 -12.37 14.32 4.49
C ALA A 58 -11.71 15.61 4.99
N GLU A 59 -10.88 16.27 4.16
CA GLU A 59 -10.28 17.56 4.51
C GLU A 59 -11.31 18.70 4.63
N GLU A 60 -12.49 18.55 4.01
CA GLU A 60 -13.60 19.51 4.10
C GLU A 60 -14.57 19.20 5.24
N LEU A 61 -14.42 18.05 5.92
CA LEU A 61 -15.29 17.64 7.02
C LEU A 61 -14.86 18.30 8.34
N PRO A 62 -15.82 18.60 9.24
CA PRO A 62 -15.51 18.87 10.64
C PRO A 62 -14.78 17.67 11.28
N GLU A 63 -13.77 17.93 12.13
CA GLU A 63 -12.92 16.90 12.76
C GLU A 63 -13.74 15.78 13.42
N GLU A 64 -14.86 16.13 14.08
CA GLU A 64 -15.75 15.17 14.75
C GLU A 64 -16.48 14.20 13.80
N LYS A 65 -16.46 14.46 12.49
CA LYS A 65 -17.03 13.59 11.46
C LYS A 65 -16.02 12.68 10.80
N VAL A 66 -14.74 12.92 11.01
CA VAL A 66 -13.69 12.02 10.51
C VAL A 66 -13.55 10.84 11.46
N THR A 67 -14.20 9.74 11.12
CA THR A 67 -14.18 8.52 11.94
C THR A 67 -12.95 7.66 11.66
N GLN A 68 -12.67 6.74 12.57
CA GLN A 68 -11.60 5.76 12.37
C GLN A 68 -11.85 4.88 11.13
N GLU A 69 -13.09 4.51 10.86
CA GLU A 69 -13.45 3.72 9.68
C GLU A 69 -13.16 4.48 8.38
N LEU A 70 -13.48 5.79 8.33
CA LEU A 70 -13.17 6.62 7.17
C LEU A 70 -11.65 6.74 6.98
N LEU A 71 -10.90 6.95 8.04
CA LEU A 71 -9.45 7.05 7.99
C LEU A 71 -8.80 5.75 7.51
N LEU A 72 -9.23 4.61 8.04
CA LEU A 72 -8.75 3.30 7.60
C LEU A 72 -9.12 3.03 6.13
N TYR A 73 -10.33 3.39 5.71
CA TYR A 73 -10.73 3.31 4.30
C TYR A 73 -9.80 4.13 3.39
N ILE A 74 -9.45 5.36 3.80
CA ILE A 74 -8.51 6.23 3.07
C ILE A 74 -7.15 5.55 2.98
N HIS A 75 -6.58 5.09 4.10
CA HIS A 75 -5.27 4.46 4.14
C HIS A 75 -5.21 3.19 3.29
N GLU A 76 -6.23 2.35 3.37
CA GLU A 76 -6.32 1.11 2.60
C GLU A 76 -6.40 1.38 1.10
N ASN A 77 -7.25 2.29 0.67
CA ASN A 77 -7.48 2.52 -0.74
C ASN A 77 -6.42 3.46 -1.35
N LYS A 78 -6.13 4.61 -0.72
CA LYS A 78 -5.18 5.58 -1.26
C LYS A 78 -3.75 5.01 -1.35
N THR A 79 -3.31 4.24 -0.35
CA THR A 79 -1.92 3.78 -0.23
C THR A 79 -1.78 2.27 -0.37
N ALA A 80 -2.50 1.48 0.45
CA ALA A 80 -2.31 0.04 0.45
C ALA A 80 -2.74 -0.61 -0.87
N ALA A 81 -3.73 -0.08 -1.58
CA ALA A 81 -4.18 -0.62 -2.86
C ALA A 81 -3.06 -0.73 -3.90
N LEU A 82 -2.15 0.24 -3.99
CA LEU A 82 -1.02 0.18 -4.92
C LEU A 82 0.06 -0.80 -4.47
N ILE A 83 0.28 -0.96 -3.17
CA ILE A 83 1.17 -1.98 -2.61
C ILE A 83 0.62 -3.37 -2.90
N GLN A 84 -0.67 -3.60 -2.64
CA GLN A 84 -1.39 -4.83 -3.00
C GLN A 84 -1.24 -5.12 -4.50
N SER A 85 -1.49 -4.12 -5.35
CA SER A 85 -1.37 -4.24 -6.81
C SER A 85 0.00 -4.74 -7.21
N SER A 86 1.07 -4.13 -6.71
CA SER A 86 2.45 -4.47 -7.05
C SER A 86 2.78 -5.92 -6.66
N MET A 87 2.41 -6.35 -5.45
CA MET A 87 2.64 -7.71 -4.97
C MET A 87 1.83 -8.74 -5.75
N MET A 88 0.53 -8.46 -5.98
CA MET A 88 -0.37 -9.38 -6.67
C MET A 88 -0.02 -9.53 -8.16
N ILE A 89 0.36 -8.45 -8.84
CA ILE A 89 0.79 -8.47 -10.24
C ILE A 89 2.03 -9.36 -10.39
N GLY A 90 3.06 -9.14 -9.58
CA GLY A 90 4.26 -9.98 -9.60
C GLY A 90 3.95 -11.45 -9.38
N ALA A 91 3.07 -11.76 -8.43
CA ALA A 91 2.67 -13.13 -8.13
C ALA A 91 1.83 -13.78 -9.26
N VAL A 92 0.90 -13.04 -9.85
CA VAL A 92 0.10 -13.51 -11.01
C VAL A 92 1.01 -13.90 -12.17
N LEU A 93 1.94 -13.02 -12.52
CA LEU A 93 2.89 -13.27 -13.60
C LEU A 93 3.77 -14.49 -13.30
N ALA A 94 4.13 -14.72 -12.04
CA ALA A 94 4.84 -15.92 -11.57
C ALA A 94 3.95 -17.18 -11.46
N GLY A 95 2.64 -17.09 -11.76
CA GLY A 95 1.71 -18.22 -11.75
C GLY A 95 1.18 -18.58 -10.35
N ALA A 96 1.03 -17.62 -9.46
CA ALA A 96 0.40 -17.82 -8.16
C ALA A 96 -1.08 -18.22 -8.29
N SER A 97 -1.55 -19.04 -7.34
CA SER A 97 -2.97 -19.40 -7.21
C SER A 97 -3.81 -18.24 -6.69
N ASP A 98 -5.14 -18.33 -6.85
CA ASP A 98 -6.07 -17.34 -6.33
C ASP A 98 -5.98 -17.22 -4.80
N GLU A 99 -5.77 -18.33 -4.11
CA GLU A 99 -5.58 -18.34 -2.66
C GLU A 99 -4.30 -17.58 -2.25
N GLN A 100 -3.20 -17.79 -2.96
CA GLN A 100 -1.95 -17.06 -2.73
C GLN A 100 -2.13 -15.56 -3.01
N LEU A 101 -2.89 -15.19 -4.04
CA LEU A 101 -3.20 -13.80 -4.33
C LEU A 101 -4.01 -13.13 -3.24
N GLN A 102 -5.04 -13.80 -2.69
CA GLN A 102 -5.82 -13.27 -1.57
C GLN A 102 -4.96 -13.07 -0.31
N ARG A 103 -4.00 -13.97 -0.07
CA ARG A 103 -3.05 -13.81 1.05
C ARG A 103 -2.10 -12.64 0.82
N LEU A 104 -1.58 -12.46 -0.39
CA LEU A 104 -0.74 -11.32 -0.74
C LEU A 104 -1.50 -9.99 -0.67
N GLU A 105 -2.77 -9.99 -1.03
CA GLU A 105 -3.63 -8.82 -0.86
C GLU A 105 -3.73 -8.40 0.60
N LYS A 106 -3.98 -9.34 1.52
CA LYS A 106 -4.01 -9.07 2.97
C LYS A 106 -2.65 -8.57 3.49
N ILE A 107 -1.56 -9.18 3.04
CA ILE A 107 -0.21 -8.74 3.40
C ILE A 107 0.02 -7.31 2.92
N GLY A 108 -0.36 -6.99 1.68
CA GLY A 108 -0.27 -5.63 1.14
C GLY A 108 -1.11 -4.62 1.92
N THR A 109 -2.29 -5.03 2.43
CA THR A 109 -3.09 -4.20 3.34
C THR A 109 -2.32 -3.90 4.62
N CYS A 110 -1.77 -4.92 5.28
CA CYS A 110 -1.00 -4.74 6.52
C CYS A 110 0.19 -3.80 6.32
N ILE A 111 0.96 -3.98 5.23
CA ILE A 111 2.11 -3.12 4.89
C ILE A 111 1.65 -1.67 4.67
N GLY A 112 0.60 -1.46 3.89
CA GLY A 112 0.12 -0.13 3.55
C GLY A 112 -0.45 0.64 4.74
N LEU A 113 -1.20 -0.05 5.61
CA LEU A 113 -1.70 0.54 6.85
C LEU A 113 -0.55 0.86 7.82
N ALA A 114 0.38 -0.07 8.03
CA ALA A 114 1.56 0.18 8.86
C ALA A 114 2.37 1.39 8.36
N PHE A 115 2.55 1.48 7.04
CA PHE A 115 3.25 2.59 6.39
C PHE A 115 2.57 3.93 6.67
N GLN A 116 1.25 4.01 6.53
CA GLN A 116 0.50 5.26 6.74
C GLN A 116 0.48 5.67 8.22
N ILE A 117 0.26 4.70 9.13
CA ILE A 117 0.30 4.99 10.57
C ILE A 117 1.71 5.44 10.98
N GLN A 118 2.76 4.85 10.39
CA GLN A 118 4.14 5.27 10.65
C GLN A 118 4.41 6.69 10.12
N ASP A 119 3.82 7.08 8.97
CA ASP A 119 3.90 8.46 8.48
C ASP A 119 3.28 9.45 9.48
N ASP A 120 2.09 9.14 10.01
CA ASP A 120 1.42 9.97 11.02
C ASP A 120 2.28 10.10 12.30
N ILE A 121 2.95 9.01 12.74
CA ILE A 121 3.89 9.02 13.87
C ILE A 121 5.09 9.91 13.56
N LEU A 122 5.67 9.78 12.38
CA LEU A 122 6.86 10.53 11.96
C LEU A 122 6.56 12.03 11.81
N ASP A 123 5.39 12.41 11.33
CA ASP A 123 5.01 13.82 11.22
C ASP A 123 5.01 14.52 12.60
N ILE A 124 4.60 13.78 13.63
CA ILE A 124 4.59 14.31 15.01
C ILE A 124 5.97 14.27 15.66
N THR A 125 6.73 13.18 15.45
CA THR A 125 7.98 12.92 16.19
C THR A 125 9.22 13.50 15.54
N SER A 126 9.18 13.77 14.22
CA SER A 126 10.32 14.35 13.52
C SER A 126 10.55 15.78 13.95
N SER A 127 11.68 16.04 14.56
CA SER A 127 12.07 17.41 14.91
C SER A 127 12.45 18.21 13.66
N LEU A 128 12.24 19.52 13.70
CA LEU A 128 12.66 20.46 12.66
C LEU A 128 14.13 20.33 12.26
N GLU A 129 14.98 19.89 13.19
CA GLU A 129 16.42 19.71 13.02
C GLU A 129 16.76 18.49 12.13
N VAL A 130 15.90 17.46 12.09
CA VAL A 130 16.17 16.21 11.37
C VAL A 130 15.70 16.28 9.93
N LEU A 131 14.61 16.96 9.62
CA LEU A 131 13.96 16.91 8.31
C LEU A 131 14.15 18.16 7.43
N GLY A 132 14.59 19.29 8.01
CA GLY A 132 14.66 20.56 7.26
C GLY A 132 13.32 21.02 6.65
N LYS A 133 12.23 20.34 7.00
CA LYS A 133 10.84 20.65 6.64
C LYS A 133 10.07 21.00 7.90
N GLN A 134 8.99 21.75 7.75
CA GLN A 134 8.09 22.00 8.86
C GLN A 134 7.42 20.69 9.25
N THR A 135 7.82 20.13 10.39
CA THR A 135 7.13 18.99 11.03
C THR A 135 5.80 19.47 11.60
N GLY A 136 4.85 18.55 11.75
CA GLY A 136 3.50 18.90 12.20
C GLY A 136 2.67 19.56 11.09
N SER A 137 2.89 19.19 9.83
CA SER A 137 2.11 19.73 8.71
C SER A 137 0.62 19.42 8.89
N ASP A 138 0.29 18.22 9.36
CA ASP A 138 -1.08 17.78 9.60
C ASP A 138 -1.71 18.52 10.80
N LEU A 139 -0.93 18.79 11.84
CA LEU A 139 -1.38 19.62 12.96
C LEU A 139 -1.68 21.07 12.53
N LYS A 140 -0.91 21.63 11.61
CA LYS A 140 -1.18 22.97 11.08
C LYS A 140 -2.38 23.02 10.14
N ASN A 141 -2.64 21.93 9.44
CA ASN A 141 -3.76 21.79 8.50
C ASN A 141 -5.03 21.26 9.17
N HIS A 142 -5.03 21.07 10.50
CA HIS A 142 -6.15 20.45 11.26
C HIS A 142 -6.57 19.09 10.71
N LYS A 143 -5.61 18.34 10.13
CA LYS A 143 -5.89 17.03 9.57
C LYS A 143 -5.98 15.98 10.69
N VAL A 144 -7.09 15.25 10.71
CA VAL A 144 -7.27 14.11 11.62
C VAL A 144 -6.39 12.97 11.13
N THR A 145 -5.55 12.43 12.04
CA THR A 145 -4.62 11.35 11.77
C THR A 145 -4.93 10.13 12.64
N TYR A 146 -4.34 8.97 12.32
CA TYR A 146 -4.49 7.78 13.15
C TYR A 146 -4.00 8.03 14.58
N VAL A 147 -2.91 8.80 14.74
CA VAL A 147 -2.34 9.14 16.05
C VAL A 147 -3.26 10.09 16.81
N SER A 148 -3.92 11.06 16.16
CA SER A 148 -4.83 11.97 16.83
C SER A 148 -6.09 11.26 17.38
N LEU A 149 -6.56 10.21 16.69
CA LEU A 149 -7.72 9.41 17.11
C LEU A 149 -7.40 8.38 18.20
N ASN A 150 -6.23 7.74 18.10
CA ASN A 150 -5.92 6.54 18.89
C ASN A 150 -4.78 6.76 19.92
N GLY A 151 -4.06 7.86 19.82
CA GLY A 151 -2.90 8.17 20.63
C GLY A 151 -1.63 7.46 20.15
N MET A 152 -0.48 8.05 20.53
CA MET A 152 0.85 7.63 20.09
C MET A 152 1.18 6.16 20.45
N GLU A 153 0.93 5.79 21.72
CA GLU A 153 1.28 4.44 22.20
C GLU A 153 0.52 3.34 21.44
N HIS A 154 -0.77 3.55 21.19
CA HIS A 154 -1.59 2.61 20.42
C HIS A 154 -1.10 2.52 18.97
N SER A 155 -0.82 3.66 18.34
CA SER A 155 -0.33 3.73 16.97
C SER A 155 0.99 2.96 16.77
N VAL A 156 1.94 3.12 17.68
CA VAL A 156 3.22 2.38 17.65
C VAL A 156 2.99 0.87 17.80
N LYS A 157 2.09 0.45 18.69
CA LYS A 157 1.75 -0.97 18.86
C LYS A 157 1.08 -1.54 17.61
N GLU A 158 0.20 -0.78 16.97
CA GLU A 158 -0.52 -1.21 15.78
C GLU A 158 0.42 -1.33 14.57
N VAL A 159 1.35 -0.40 14.37
CA VAL A 159 2.41 -0.52 13.35
C VAL A 159 3.17 -1.83 13.53
N ARG A 160 3.61 -2.13 14.75
CA ARG A 160 4.33 -3.38 15.05
C ARG A 160 3.49 -4.61 14.72
N ARG A 161 2.24 -4.65 15.18
CA ARG A 161 1.31 -5.77 14.95
C ARG A 161 1.11 -6.04 13.45
N LEU A 162 0.82 -4.99 12.67
CA LEU A 162 0.63 -5.09 11.23
C LEU A 162 1.89 -5.57 10.51
N SER A 163 3.05 -5.14 10.97
CA SER A 163 4.36 -5.54 10.42
C SER A 163 4.65 -7.02 10.67
N GLU A 164 4.45 -7.47 11.90
CA GLU A 164 4.65 -8.86 12.28
C GLU A 164 3.69 -9.77 11.49
N GLU A 165 2.44 -9.35 11.30
CA GLU A 165 1.44 -10.07 10.50
C GLU A 165 1.87 -10.15 9.02
N ALA A 166 2.36 -9.06 8.44
CA ALA A 166 2.86 -9.02 7.06
C ALA A 166 4.07 -9.96 6.87
N ILE A 167 5.07 -9.89 7.73
CA ILE A 167 6.28 -10.72 7.67
C ILE A 167 5.94 -12.20 7.86
N SER A 168 5.07 -12.52 8.82
CA SER A 168 4.60 -13.89 9.03
C SER A 168 3.86 -14.43 7.80
N GLY A 169 3.00 -13.60 7.19
CA GLY A 169 2.30 -13.94 5.95
C GLY A 169 3.24 -14.22 4.78
N LEU A 170 4.26 -13.38 4.57
CA LEU A 170 5.28 -13.57 3.53
C LEU A 170 6.06 -14.88 3.73
N SER A 171 6.51 -15.13 4.95
CA SER A 171 7.25 -16.35 5.30
C SER A 171 6.41 -17.62 5.04
N SER A 172 5.10 -17.57 5.32
CA SER A 172 4.20 -18.70 5.09
C SER A 172 4.02 -19.04 3.61
N ILE A 173 3.93 -18.04 2.73
CA ILE A 173 3.82 -18.25 1.28
C ILE A 173 5.11 -18.82 0.70
N ALA A 174 6.28 -18.40 1.18
CA ALA A 174 7.57 -18.89 0.73
C ALA A 174 7.75 -20.38 1.03
N CYS A 175 7.27 -20.89 2.18
CA CYS A 175 7.38 -22.28 2.58
C CYS A 175 6.57 -23.26 1.71
N GLU A 176 5.44 -22.82 1.14
CA GLU A 176 4.53 -23.71 0.38
C GLU A 176 5.11 -24.21 -0.96
N LYS A 177 6.03 -23.50 -1.57
CA LYS A 177 6.63 -23.86 -2.87
C LYS A 177 7.87 -24.76 -2.77
N GLY A 178 8.23 -25.25 -1.57
CA GLY A 178 9.46 -26.04 -1.39
C GLY A 178 10.73 -25.25 -1.73
N GLY A 179 10.59 -23.95 -1.91
CA GLY A 179 11.70 -23.02 -2.10
C GLY A 179 12.45 -22.87 -0.79
N ALA A 180 13.74 -23.16 -0.82
CA ALA A 180 14.64 -23.03 0.32
C ALA A 180 14.91 -21.56 0.64
N GLY A 181 13.89 -20.74 0.93
CA GLY A 181 14.22 -19.36 1.23
C GLY A 181 13.05 -18.49 1.62
N ARG A 182 13.16 -17.92 2.80
CA ARG A 182 12.56 -16.63 3.15
C ARG A 182 12.82 -15.68 2.01
N ASN A 183 11.84 -14.87 1.65
CA ASN A 183 12.09 -13.76 0.76
C ASN A 183 12.71 -12.62 1.60
N GLU A 184 14.01 -12.80 1.94
CA GLU A 184 14.76 -11.85 2.78
C GLU A 184 14.65 -10.43 2.27
N PHE A 185 14.63 -10.25 0.95
CA PHE A 185 14.49 -8.92 0.35
C PHE A 185 13.16 -8.26 0.73
N LEU A 186 12.03 -8.97 0.60
CA LEU A 186 10.72 -8.40 0.97
C LEU A 186 10.59 -8.20 2.48
N GLU A 187 11.13 -9.09 3.28
CA GLU A 187 11.13 -8.95 4.74
C GLU A 187 11.94 -7.72 5.18
N ILE A 188 13.14 -7.54 4.64
CA ILE A 188 13.98 -6.35 4.88
C ILE A 188 13.27 -5.09 4.39
N LEU A 189 12.68 -5.11 3.19
CA LEU A 189 11.97 -3.97 2.64
C LEU A 189 10.80 -3.55 3.55
N VAL A 190 10.02 -4.52 4.05
CA VAL A 190 8.91 -4.24 4.98
C VAL A 190 9.45 -3.66 6.29
N ASP A 191 10.52 -4.23 6.85
CA ASP A 191 11.15 -3.72 8.06
C ASP A 191 11.67 -2.29 7.87
N ASP A 192 12.37 -2.02 6.77
CA ASP A 192 12.89 -0.69 6.43
C ASP A 192 11.78 0.35 6.26
N LEU A 193 10.65 -0.02 5.61
CA LEU A 193 9.50 0.88 5.43
C LEU A 193 8.87 1.31 6.76
N ILE A 194 8.92 0.45 7.75
CA ILE A 194 8.27 0.62 9.04
C ILE A 194 9.21 1.25 10.06
N THR A 195 10.49 0.87 10.04
CA THR A 195 11.51 1.37 10.99
C THR A 195 12.17 2.66 10.53
N ARG A 196 11.85 3.16 9.34
CA ARG A 196 12.38 4.40 8.79
C ARG A 196 12.23 5.56 9.77
N LYS A 197 13.25 6.40 9.79
CA LYS A 197 13.31 7.62 10.61
C LYS A 197 13.16 8.91 9.80
N LYS A 198 12.98 8.77 8.48
CA LYS A 198 12.82 9.87 7.51
C LYS A 198 11.84 9.45 6.42
#